data_d557678fc62080766c359dd6c43c7bfc
#
_entry.id   d557678fc62080766c359dd6c43c7bfc
#
_cell.length_a   1.000
_cell.length_b   1.000
_cell.length_c   1.000
_cell.angle_alpha   90.00
_cell.angle_beta   90.00
_cell.angle_gamma   90.00
#
_symmetry.space_group_name_H-M   'P 1'
#
loop_
_entity.id
_entity.type
_entity.pdbx_description
1 polymer ?
#
loop_
_entity_poly.entity_id
_entity_poly.type
_entity_poly.pdbx_seq_one_letter_code
_entity_poly.pdbx_strand_id
1 'polypeptide(L)'
;IVETEYGYHIIQLIEKRGDRINVRHILLRPHVSEKDISDALVRLDSLRVDLIDKKISFDEITQYVSQDKDTRNNKGLMVNPQTGNSKFEMGQLPQDVAKVVADLKVGEISKPFVMTDERKNKEVVAIVKLKNRIDGHKANMSDDYQALKAIVEQNRREDLIENWIRKK
;
A
#
# COMPACT_ATOMS: atom_id res chain seq x y z
N ILE A 1 18.40 23.29 3.31
CA ILE A 1 18.12 21.87 2.96
C ILE A 1 16.64 21.64 3.23
N VAL A 2 15.94 21.09 2.25
CA VAL A 2 14.52 20.75 2.34
C VAL A 2 14.40 19.25 2.34
N GLU A 3 13.69 18.69 3.32
CA GLU A 3 13.40 17.28 3.42
C GLU A 3 12.04 16.97 2.77
N THR A 4 12.00 15.96 1.91
CA THR A 4 10.79 15.44 1.28
C THR A 4 10.78 13.91 1.37
N GLU A 5 9.68 13.29 0.98
CA GLU A 5 9.60 11.83 0.88
C GLU A 5 10.62 11.21 -0.11
N TYR A 6 11.15 12.01 -1.02
CA TYR A 6 12.19 11.59 -1.98
C TYR A 6 13.61 11.70 -1.43
N GLY A 7 13.84 12.43 -0.35
CA GLY A 7 15.14 12.65 0.28
C GLY A 7 15.41 14.10 0.62
N TYR A 8 16.69 14.45 0.72
CA TYR A 8 17.17 15.79 1.06
C TYR A 8 17.50 16.58 -0.19
N HIS A 9 16.92 17.79 -0.31
CA HIS A 9 17.12 18.67 -1.45
C HIS A 9 17.93 19.89 -1.02
N ILE A 10 18.97 20.21 -1.79
CA ILE A 10 19.63 21.51 -1.78
C ILE A 10 19.09 22.26 -2.99
N ILE A 11 18.36 23.34 -2.77
CA ILE A 11 17.68 24.09 -3.84
C ILE A 11 18.32 25.44 -3.99
N GLN A 12 18.66 25.79 -5.23
CA GLN A 12 19.14 27.12 -5.59
C GLN A 12 18.10 27.81 -6.49
N LEU A 13 17.64 28.98 -6.06
CA LEU A 13 16.84 29.87 -6.91
C LEU A 13 17.75 30.55 -7.93
N ILE A 14 17.43 30.41 -9.21
CA ILE A 14 18.13 31.08 -10.32
C ILE A 14 17.44 32.41 -10.62
N GLU A 15 16.12 32.38 -10.75
CA GLU A 15 15.34 33.55 -11.15
C GLU A 15 13.90 33.43 -10.59
N LYS A 16 13.32 34.59 -10.29
CA LYS A 16 11.90 34.72 -9.97
C LYS A 16 11.31 35.88 -10.77
N ARG A 17 10.25 35.62 -11.57
CA ARG A 17 9.48 36.61 -12.31
C ARG A 17 7.99 36.46 -12.00
N GLY A 18 7.47 37.27 -11.11
CA GLY A 18 6.11 37.15 -10.61
C GLY A 18 5.89 35.77 -9.96
N ASP A 19 4.93 35.02 -10.48
CA ASP A 19 4.60 33.66 -9.98
C ASP A 19 5.46 32.55 -10.63
N ARG A 20 6.32 32.89 -11.57
CA ARG A 20 7.24 31.93 -12.21
C ARG A 20 8.57 31.92 -11.49
N ILE A 21 9.02 30.73 -11.13
CA ILE A 21 10.33 30.51 -10.51
C ILE A 21 11.16 29.54 -11.35
N ASN A 22 12.43 29.85 -11.50
CA ASN A 22 13.43 28.97 -12.11
C ASN A 22 14.39 28.53 -10.99
N VAL A 23 14.47 27.22 -10.77
CA VAL A 23 15.29 26.64 -9.72
C VAL A 23 16.11 25.46 -10.27
N ARG A 24 17.24 25.20 -9.64
CA ARG A 24 17.96 23.94 -9.79
C ARG A 24 18.14 23.30 -8.42
N HIS A 25 18.19 21.97 -8.36
CA HIS A 25 18.37 21.27 -7.09
C HIS A 25 19.34 20.09 -7.21
N ILE A 26 19.90 19.72 -6.06
CA ILE A 26 20.63 18.47 -5.87
C ILE A 26 19.77 17.64 -4.92
N LEU A 27 19.45 16.42 -5.33
CA LEU A 27 18.73 15.44 -4.51
C LEU A 27 19.72 14.43 -3.95
N LEU A 28 19.77 14.32 -2.63
CA LEU A 28 20.49 13.27 -1.91
C LEU A 28 19.47 12.30 -1.30
N ARG A 29 19.54 11.05 -1.71
CA ARG A 29 18.75 9.97 -1.12
C ARG A 29 19.58 9.24 -0.08
N PRO A 30 19.16 9.19 1.20
CA PRO A 30 19.83 8.36 2.18
C PRO A 30 19.73 6.90 1.75
N HIS A 31 20.86 6.20 1.83
CA HIS A 31 20.90 4.76 1.56
C HIS A 31 20.50 4.04 2.85
N VAL A 32 19.57 3.09 2.74
CA VAL A 32 19.23 2.19 3.85
C VAL A 32 20.34 1.16 3.95
N SER A 33 20.98 1.05 5.10
CA SER A 33 22.04 0.05 5.30
C SER A 33 21.43 -1.32 5.66
N GLU A 34 22.17 -2.39 5.39
CA GLU A 34 21.78 -3.75 5.83
C GLU A 34 21.57 -3.84 7.35
N LYS A 35 22.31 -3.03 8.10
CA LYS A 35 22.13 -2.92 9.56
C LYS A 35 20.79 -2.32 9.92
N ASP A 36 20.34 -1.26 9.24
CA ASP A 36 19.04 -0.64 9.50
C ASP A 36 17.91 -1.61 9.22
N ILE A 37 18.01 -2.42 8.16
CA ILE A 37 17.06 -3.48 7.84
C ILE A 37 17.05 -4.55 8.93
N SER A 38 18.21 -5.00 9.37
CA SER A 38 18.34 -6.00 10.44
C SER A 38 17.73 -5.51 11.76
N ASP A 39 18.04 -4.27 12.16
CA ASP A 39 17.50 -3.65 13.38
C ASP A 39 15.96 -3.50 13.29
N ALA A 40 15.45 -3.14 12.12
CA ALA A 40 14.01 -3.06 11.86
C ALA A 40 13.31 -4.43 11.92
N LEU A 41 13.93 -5.48 11.38
CA LEU A 41 13.41 -6.86 11.47
C LEU A 41 13.29 -7.32 12.93
N VAL A 42 14.34 -7.12 13.73
CA VAL A 42 14.34 -7.47 15.16
C VAL A 42 13.27 -6.70 15.92
N ARG A 43 13.15 -5.40 15.66
CA ARG A 43 12.13 -4.55 16.29
C ARG A 43 10.72 -5.00 15.95
N LEU A 44 10.43 -5.31 14.68
CA LEU A 44 9.12 -5.79 14.26
C LEU A 44 8.81 -7.19 14.78
N ASP A 45 9.82 -8.06 14.95
CA ASP A 45 9.60 -9.39 15.53
C ASP A 45 9.23 -9.29 17.02
N SER A 46 9.86 -8.39 17.77
CA SER A 46 9.46 -8.11 19.16
C SER A 46 8.02 -7.62 19.25
N LEU A 47 7.62 -6.70 18.37
CA LEU A 47 6.23 -6.21 18.30
C LEU A 47 5.25 -7.33 17.90
N ARG A 48 5.68 -8.22 17.01
CA ARG A 48 4.88 -9.40 16.62
C ARG A 48 4.58 -10.32 17.81
N VAL A 49 5.55 -10.54 18.66
CA VAL A 49 5.34 -11.34 19.90
C VAL A 49 4.27 -10.69 20.78
N ASP A 50 4.35 -9.38 21.02
CA ASP A 50 3.36 -8.67 21.83
C ASP A 50 1.95 -8.69 21.19
N LEU A 51 1.87 -8.67 19.85
CA LEU A 51 0.61 -8.83 19.10
C LEU A 51 0.01 -10.24 19.26
N ILE A 52 0.85 -11.29 19.22
CA ILE A 52 0.42 -12.68 19.38
C ILE A 52 -0.06 -12.90 20.82
N ASP A 53 0.64 -12.37 21.81
CA ASP A 53 0.27 -12.40 23.23
C ASP A 53 -0.96 -11.55 23.56
N LYS A 54 -1.52 -10.84 22.56
CA LYS A 54 -2.67 -9.94 22.71
C LYS A 54 -2.49 -8.82 23.74
N LYS A 55 -1.25 -8.43 24.02
CA LYS A 55 -0.93 -7.30 24.90
C LYS A 55 -1.34 -5.96 24.24
N ILE A 56 -1.25 -5.91 22.91
CA ILE A 56 -1.56 -4.73 22.09
C ILE A 56 -2.37 -5.21 20.88
N SER A 57 -3.31 -4.42 20.41
CA SER A 57 -4.05 -4.74 19.19
C SER A 57 -3.27 -4.34 17.93
N PHE A 58 -3.51 -5.06 16.82
CA PHE A 58 -2.88 -4.73 15.53
C PHE A 58 -3.29 -3.31 15.06
N ASP A 59 -4.53 -2.93 15.31
CA ASP A 59 -5.08 -1.64 14.94
C ASP A 59 -4.38 -0.48 15.68
N GLU A 60 -4.10 -0.66 16.98
CA GLU A 60 -3.38 0.33 17.79
C GLU A 60 -1.92 0.47 17.37
N ILE A 61 -1.22 -0.65 17.22
CA ILE A 61 0.19 -0.63 16.82
C ILE A 61 0.38 0.06 15.48
N THR A 62 -0.54 -0.15 14.54
CA THR A 62 -0.47 0.46 13.22
C THR A 62 -0.51 1.98 13.30
N GLN A 63 -1.35 2.56 14.16
CA GLN A 63 -1.44 4.02 14.31
C GLN A 63 -0.16 4.65 14.86
N TYR A 64 0.50 3.97 15.81
CA TYR A 64 1.65 4.54 16.51
C TYR A 64 3.00 4.18 15.88
N VAL A 65 3.12 3.03 15.25
CA VAL A 65 4.40 2.50 14.80
C VAL A 65 4.54 2.51 13.28
N SER A 66 3.42 2.35 12.52
CA SER A 66 3.50 2.30 11.07
C SER A 66 3.96 3.63 10.47
N GLN A 67 4.93 3.56 9.57
CA GLN A 67 5.40 4.69 8.76
C GLN A 67 4.69 4.78 7.42
N ASP A 68 3.84 3.81 7.10
CA ASP A 68 3.04 3.84 5.89
C ASP A 68 1.85 4.80 6.07
N LYS A 69 1.89 5.91 5.36
CA LYS A 69 0.88 6.97 5.44
C LYS A 69 -0.48 6.54 4.89
N ASP A 70 -0.48 5.60 3.94
CA ASP A 70 -1.69 5.17 3.24
C ASP A 70 -2.57 4.28 4.14
N THR A 71 -1.93 3.42 4.93
CA THR A 71 -2.65 2.45 5.78
C THR A 71 -2.68 2.82 7.25
N ARG A 72 -1.74 3.64 7.75
CA ARG A 72 -1.65 4.01 9.17
C ARG A 72 -2.95 4.58 9.73
N ASN A 73 -3.60 5.48 9.00
CA ASN A 73 -4.84 6.13 9.44
C ASN A 73 -6.08 5.23 9.23
N ASN A 74 -5.92 4.12 8.51
CA ASN A 74 -6.95 3.12 8.25
C ASN A 74 -6.68 1.80 9.00
N LYS A 75 -6.07 1.88 10.20
CA LYS A 75 -5.78 0.73 11.06
C LYS A 75 -4.97 -0.38 10.37
N GLY A 76 -4.10 -0.01 9.44
CA GLY A 76 -3.29 -0.92 8.64
C GLY A 76 -4.03 -1.63 7.52
N LEU A 77 -5.28 -1.27 7.24
CA LEU A 77 -6.08 -1.93 6.22
C LEU A 77 -5.63 -1.46 4.83
N MET A 78 -5.16 -2.38 4.02
CA MET A 78 -4.85 -2.13 2.61
C MET A 78 -6.14 -1.96 1.82
N VAL A 79 -6.17 -0.97 0.95
CA VAL A 79 -7.32 -0.69 0.06
C VAL A 79 -6.88 -0.94 -1.38
N ASN A 80 -7.67 -1.74 -2.09
CA ASN A 80 -7.46 -2.02 -3.50
C ASN A 80 -7.84 -0.77 -4.32
N PRO A 81 -6.92 -0.16 -5.05
CA PRO A 81 -7.18 1.07 -5.80
C PRO A 81 -8.17 0.88 -6.95
N GLN A 82 -8.34 -0.34 -7.45
CA GLN A 82 -9.26 -0.64 -8.55
C GLN A 82 -10.71 -0.77 -8.08
N THR A 83 -10.92 -1.34 -6.91
CA THR A 83 -12.26 -1.66 -6.40
C THR A 83 -12.69 -0.78 -5.23
N GLY A 84 -11.77 -0.03 -4.62
CA GLY A 84 -12.01 0.82 -3.46
C GLY A 84 -12.33 0.06 -2.16
N ASN A 85 -12.21 -1.26 -2.15
CA ASN A 85 -12.44 -2.11 -0.98
C ASN A 85 -11.14 -2.75 -0.48
N SER A 86 -11.20 -3.53 0.60
CA SER A 86 -10.05 -4.22 1.20
C SER A 86 -9.88 -5.67 0.71
N LYS A 87 -10.55 -6.05 -0.36
CA LYS A 87 -10.42 -7.37 -0.98
C LYS A 87 -9.43 -7.32 -2.13
N PHE A 88 -8.51 -8.26 -2.19
CA PHE A 88 -7.51 -8.40 -3.23
C PHE A 88 -7.52 -9.80 -3.80
N GLU A 89 -7.37 -9.91 -5.08
CA GLU A 89 -6.93 -11.15 -5.71
C GLU A 89 -5.41 -11.29 -5.49
N MET A 90 -4.91 -12.52 -5.43
CA MET A 90 -3.49 -12.76 -5.17
C MET A 90 -2.57 -12.05 -6.17
N GLY A 91 -2.99 -11.94 -7.43
CA GLY A 91 -2.25 -11.23 -8.48
C GLY A 91 -2.26 -9.70 -8.38
N GLN A 92 -3.14 -9.12 -7.55
CA GLN A 92 -3.24 -7.68 -7.32
C GLN A 92 -2.38 -7.21 -6.13
N LEU A 93 -1.89 -8.14 -5.32
CA LEU A 93 -0.99 -7.84 -4.21
C LEU A 93 0.45 -7.66 -4.72
N PRO A 94 1.25 -6.78 -4.06
CA PRO A 94 2.69 -6.76 -4.26
C PRO A 94 3.29 -8.17 -4.11
N GLN A 95 4.23 -8.53 -4.98
CA GLN A 95 4.72 -9.91 -5.07
C GLN A 95 5.24 -10.45 -3.73
N ASP A 96 5.95 -9.62 -2.96
CA ASP A 96 6.49 -10.03 -1.66
C ASP A 96 5.40 -10.26 -0.63
N VAL A 97 4.35 -9.43 -0.64
CA VAL A 97 3.16 -9.59 0.22
C VAL A 97 2.39 -10.85 -0.17
N ALA A 98 2.18 -11.08 -1.47
CA ALA A 98 1.44 -12.24 -1.98
C ALA A 98 2.10 -13.57 -1.54
N LYS A 99 3.44 -13.66 -1.63
CA LYS A 99 4.21 -14.83 -1.17
C LYS A 99 3.96 -15.13 0.32
N VAL A 100 4.03 -14.08 1.14
CA VAL A 100 3.85 -14.22 2.60
C VAL A 100 2.41 -14.58 2.95
N VAL A 101 1.44 -13.92 2.32
CA VAL A 101 0.01 -14.15 2.58
C VAL A 101 -0.45 -15.55 2.15
N ALA A 102 0.19 -16.14 1.12
CA ALA A 102 -0.16 -17.48 0.64
C ALA A 102 -0.11 -18.53 1.76
N ASP A 103 0.90 -18.44 2.63
CA ASP A 103 1.17 -19.40 3.72
C ASP A 103 0.42 -19.09 5.03
N LEU A 104 -0.18 -17.88 5.14
CA LEU A 104 -0.84 -17.46 6.37
C LEU A 104 -2.24 -18.06 6.51
N LYS A 105 -2.61 -18.40 7.75
CA LYS A 105 -3.99 -18.72 8.12
C LYS A 105 -4.77 -17.43 8.46
N VAL A 106 -6.09 -17.50 8.36
CA VAL A 106 -6.97 -16.38 8.74
C VAL A 106 -6.75 -16.01 10.20
N GLY A 107 -6.50 -14.74 10.46
CA GLY A 107 -6.17 -14.19 11.78
C GLY A 107 -4.68 -14.22 12.13
N GLU A 108 -3.85 -14.92 11.37
CA GLU A 108 -2.42 -15.06 11.62
C GLU A 108 -1.65 -13.81 11.20
N ILE A 109 -0.55 -13.56 11.92
CA ILE A 109 0.39 -12.46 11.67
C ILE A 109 1.69 -13.06 11.13
N SER A 110 2.16 -12.54 10.01
CA SER A 110 3.41 -12.99 9.38
C SER A 110 4.63 -12.73 10.26
N LYS A 111 5.71 -13.43 9.96
CA LYS A 111 7.04 -12.98 10.39
C LYS A 111 7.38 -11.66 9.69
N PRO A 112 8.27 -10.82 10.27
CA PRO A 112 8.79 -9.67 9.55
C PRO A 112 9.49 -10.10 8.27
N PHE A 113 9.27 -9.34 7.19
CA PHE A 113 9.90 -9.57 5.90
C PHE A 113 10.26 -8.26 5.23
N VAL A 114 11.23 -8.31 4.34
CA VAL A 114 11.64 -7.18 3.53
C VAL A 114 10.81 -7.15 2.27
N MET A 115 10.32 -5.98 1.89
CA MET A 115 9.62 -5.73 0.63
C MET A 115 10.09 -4.42 0.02
N THR A 116 9.89 -4.28 -1.29
CA THR A 116 10.17 -3.02 -1.98
C THR A 116 8.90 -2.18 -2.06
N ASP A 117 8.94 -0.97 -1.51
CA ASP A 117 7.91 0.04 -1.76
C ASP A 117 8.13 0.60 -3.18
N GLU A 118 7.35 0.13 -4.14
CA GLU A 118 7.49 0.50 -5.56
C GLU A 118 7.31 2.00 -5.81
N ARG A 119 6.50 2.69 -5.00
CA ARG A 119 6.26 4.13 -5.16
C ARG A 119 7.49 4.95 -4.77
N LYS A 120 8.18 4.53 -3.74
CA LYS A 120 9.36 5.23 -3.20
C LYS A 120 10.67 4.61 -3.67
N ASN A 121 10.60 3.43 -4.30
CA ASN A 121 11.75 2.62 -4.70
C ASN A 121 12.73 2.43 -3.53
N LYS A 122 12.18 2.02 -2.37
CA LYS A 122 12.92 1.80 -1.13
C LYS A 122 12.57 0.43 -0.56
N GLU A 123 13.57 -0.21 0.02
CA GLU A 123 13.35 -1.39 0.85
C GLU A 123 12.73 -0.98 2.18
N VAL A 124 11.69 -1.67 2.56
CA VAL A 124 10.97 -1.49 3.83
C VAL A 124 10.75 -2.85 4.48
N VAL A 125 10.66 -2.84 5.81
CA VAL A 125 10.33 -4.04 6.57
C VAL A 125 8.86 -3.99 6.97
N ALA A 126 8.15 -5.08 6.75
CA ALA A 126 6.73 -5.16 7.00
C ALA A 126 6.33 -6.43 7.77
N ILE A 127 5.20 -6.36 8.45
CA ILE A 127 4.43 -7.50 8.94
C ILE A 127 3.01 -7.38 8.41
N VAL A 128 2.39 -8.51 8.08
CA VAL A 128 1.05 -8.56 7.52
C VAL A 128 0.18 -9.47 8.38
N LYS A 129 -1.07 -9.06 8.59
CA LYS A 129 -2.10 -9.89 9.22
C LYS A 129 -3.15 -10.25 8.19
N LEU A 130 -3.41 -11.54 8.00
CA LEU A 130 -4.49 -11.99 7.14
C LEU A 130 -5.81 -11.88 7.90
N LYS A 131 -6.67 -10.95 7.48
CA LYS A 131 -7.96 -10.70 8.14
C LYS A 131 -9.03 -11.70 7.72
N ASN A 132 -9.09 -12.01 6.43
CA ASN A 132 -10.04 -12.94 5.85
C ASN A 132 -9.46 -13.58 4.58
N ARG A 133 -9.93 -14.77 4.23
CA ARG A 133 -9.65 -15.46 2.97
C ARG A 133 -10.97 -15.91 2.36
N ILE A 134 -11.16 -15.60 1.11
CA ILE A 134 -12.31 -16.03 0.33
C ILE A 134 -11.79 -17.02 -0.71
N ASP A 135 -12.26 -18.26 -0.64
CA ASP A 135 -11.88 -19.28 -1.62
C ASP A 135 -12.55 -18.99 -2.97
N GLY A 136 -11.96 -19.54 -4.05
CA GLY A 136 -12.52 -19.38 -5.39
C GLY A 136 -13.96 -19.89 -5.43
N HIS A 137 -14.89 -19.04 -5.88
CA HIS A 137 -16.31 -19.33 -5.98
C HIS A 137 -16.90 -18.69 -7.23
N LYS A 138 -18.11 -19.14 -7.63
CA LYS A 138 -18.85 -18.42 -8.67
C LYS A 138 -19.26 -17.06 -8.12
N ALA A 139 -19.10 -16.02 -8.95
CA ALA A 139 -19.49 -14.66 -8.59
C ALA A 139 -20.92 -14.59 -8.05
N ASN A 140 -21.08 -13.95 -6.91
CA ASN A 140 -22.36 -13.80 -6.24
C ASN A 140 -22.55 -12.36 -5.75
N MET A 141 -23.81 -11.99 -5.49
CA MET A 141 -24.15 -10.63 -5.09
C MET A 141 -23.74 -10.26 -3.67
N SER A 142 -23.46 -11.24 -2.82
CA SER A 142 -23.04 -10.99 -1.42
C SER A 142 -21.57 -10.61 -1.32
N ASP A 143 -20.71 -11.34 -2.01
CA ASP A 143 -19.26 -11.20 -1.88
C ASP A 143 -18.65 -10.30 -2.95
N ASP A 144 -19.25 -10.31 -4.17
CA ASP A 144 -18.67 -9.70 -5.37
C ASP A 144 -19.44 -8.48 -5.86
N TYR A 145 -20.41 -7.97 -5.10
CA TYR A 145 -21.30 -6.88 -5.52
C TYR A 145 -20.54 -5.70 -6.15
N GLN A 146 -19.44 -5.24 -5.53
CA GLN A 146 -18.70 -4.08 -6.04
C GLN A 146 -17.99 -4.39 -7.37
N ALA A 147 -17.45 -5.59 -7.52
CA ALA A 147 -16.81 -6.02 -8.76
C ALA A 147 -17.85 -6.16 -9.89
N LEU A 148 -18.98 -6.82 -9.61
CA LEU A 148 -20.09 -6.96 -10.55
C LEU A 148 -20.68 -5.61 -10.95
N LYS A 149 -20.86 -4.71 -9.98
CA LYS A 149 -21.33 -3.35 -10.23
C LYS A 149 -20.38 -2.59 -11.16
N ALA A 150 -19.07 -2.65 -10.90
CA ALA A 150 -18.08 -1.98 -11.74
C ALA A 150 -18.10 -2.49 -13.19
N ILE A 151 -18.24 -3.80 -13.39
CA ILE A 151 -18.38 -4.40 -14.74
C ILE A 151 -19.64 -3.88 -15.44
N VAL A 152 -20.79 -3.88 -14.76
CA VAL A 152 -22.04 -3.41 -15.35
C VAL A 152 -21.97 -1.92 -15.68
N GLU A 153 -21.40 -1.10 -14.80
CA GLU A 153 -21.22 0.33 -15.04
C GLU A 153 -20.29 0.60 -16.23
N GLN A 154 -19.22 -0.16 -16.37
CA GLN A 154 -18.30 -0.07 -17.50
C GLN A 154 -19.01 -0.42 -18.82
N ASN A 155 -19.71 -1.56 -18.87
CA ASN A 155 -20.45 -1.98 -20.06
C ASN A 155 -21.50 -0.94 -20.46
N ARG A 156 -22.27 -0.42 -19.50
CA ARG A 156 -23.25 0.64 -19.79
C ARG A 156 -22.62 1.92 -20.33
N ARG A 157 -21.44 2.27 -19.83
CA ARG A 157 -20.70 3.44 -20.32
C ARG A 157 -20.27 3.25 -21.77
N GLU A 158 -19.78 2.08 -22.10
CA GLU A 158 -19.38 1.70 -23.46
C GLU A 158 -20.59 1.72 -24.41
N ASP A 159 -21.69 1.12 -24.04
CA ASP A 159 -22.94 1.15 -24.81
C ASP A 159 -23.44 2.56 -25.06
N LEU A 160 -23.37 3.45 -24.06
CA LEU A 160 -23.77 4.85 -24.21
C LEU A 160 -22.86 5.59 -25.20
N ILE A 161 -21.56 5.37 -25.14
CA ILE A 161 -20.59 5.98 -26.06
C ILE A 161 -20.83 5.48 -27.49
N GLU A 162 -21.00 4.17 -27.69
CA GLU A 162 -21.30 3.59 -29.01
C GLU A 162 -22.61 4.15 -29.59
N ASN A 163 -23.66 4.19 -28.80
CA ASN A 163 -24.97 4.73 -29.21
C ASN A 163 -24.88 6.22 -29.55
N TRP A 164 -24.04 6.98 -28.83
CA TRP A 164 -23.82 8.39 -29.14
C TRP A 164 -23.05 8.57 -30.45
N ILE A 165 -22.04 7.76 -30.73
CA ILE A 165 -21.26 7.79 -31.98
C ILE A 165 -22.15 7.43 -33.16
N ARG A 166 -23.02 6.41 -33.05
CA ARG A 166 -23.91 5.98 -34.13
C ARG A 166 -25.02 6.98 -34.47
N LYS A 167 -25.35 7.90 -33.57
CA LYS A 167 -26.37 8.93 -33.77
C LYS A 167 -25.83 10.22 -34.42
N LYS A 168 -24.51 10.33 -34.58
CA LYS A 168 -23.85 11.42 -35.32
C LYS A 168 -23.56 11.00 -36.76
#